data_e1dcc0d4da282549344e046692da2ca7
#
_entry.id   e1dcc0d4da282549344e046692da2ca7
#
_cell.length_a   1.000
_cell.length_b   1.000
_cell.length_c   1.000
_cell.angle_alpha   90.00
_cell.angle_beta   90.00
_cell.angle_gamma   90.00
#
_symmetry.space_group_name_H-M   'P 1'
#
loop_
_entity.id
_entity.type
_entity.pdbx_description
1 polymer ?
#
loop_
_entity_poly.entity_id
_entity_poly.type
_entity_poly.pdbx_seq_one_letter_code
_entity_poly.pdbx_strand_id
1 'polypeptide(L)'
;MSFHEVRLPARLAFGSSGGVERRTEVVTLASGYERRSSPWTQGRRRYLIGANLRSLDDMAALTAFFEARRGRLYGFRFRDFADFKSCAPSGTPEATDQVIGIGDGVRRTFELSKAYGEVLRPIRKPVEGSVMAAVNGLAVEAAVDVATGVVTLAAAPAKEAVVSAGFLFDTPVRFDADRIEASLESFDAGRMAAVPLIEIRV
;
A
#
# COMPACT_ATOMS: atom_id res chain seq x y z
N MET A 1 13.29 6.67 -8.70
CA MET A 1 12.48 7.46 -7.74
C MET A 1 13.10 7.32 -6.36
N SER A 2 13.16 8.43 -5.61
CA SER A 2 13.74 8.38 -4.26
C SER A 2 12.66 7.94 -3.26
N PHE A 3 12.88 6.79 -2.61
CA PHE A 3 11.99 6.21 -1.62
C PHE A 3 12.75 5.92 -0.33
N HIS A 4 12.22 6.31 0.80
CA HIS A 4 12.76 5.99 2.10
C HIS A 4 12.00 4.79 2.68
N GLU A 5 12.72 3.69 2.96
CA GLU A 5 12.15 2.46 3.52
C GLU A 5 11.78 2.62 5.01
N VAL A 6 11.05 3.69 5.32
CA VAL A 6 10.55 3.99 6.67
C VAL A 6 9.03 4.08 6.64
N ARG A 7 8.41 3.65 7.71
CA ARG A 7 6.95 3.73 7.87
C ARG A 7 6.58 4.98 8.66
N LEU A 8 5.50 5.66 8.23
CA LEU A 8 4.86 6.68 9.06
C LEU A 8 4.43 6.05 10.40
N PRO A 9 4.82 6.63 11.55
CA PRO A 9 4.43 6.11 12.85
C PRO A 9 2.90 5.96 12.98
N ALA A 10 2.44 4.83 13.51
CA ALA A 10 1.01 4.51 13.59
C ALA A 10 0.20 5.56 14.35
N ARG A 11 0.77 6.16 15.41
CA ARG A 11 0.12 7.22 16.18
C ARG A 11 -0.19 8.46 15.34
N LEU A 12 0.66 8.80 14.35
CA LEU A 12 0.46 9.94 13.45
C LEU A 12 -0.54 9.62 12.33
N ALA A 13 -0.72 8.32 12.03
CA ALA A 13 -1.69 7.83 11.06
C ALA A 13 -3.07 7.59 11.67
N PHE A 14 -3.20 7.59 13.01
CA PHE A 14 -4.46 7.31 13.68
C PHE A 14 -5.53 8.34 13.31
N GLY A 15 -6.73 7.84 12.95
CA GLY A 15 -7.82 8.68 12.47
C GLY A 15 -7.64 9.20 11.05
N SER A 16 -6.71 8.61 10.27
CA SER A 16 -6.62 8.89 8.84
C SER A 16 -7.92 8.50 8.12
N SER A 17 -8.26 9.26 7.11
CA SER A 17 -9.33 8.94 6.16
C SER A 17 -8.73 8.77 4.77
N GLY A 18 -9.38 8.00 3.92
CA GLY A 18 -8.89 7.80 2.57
C GLY A 18 -9.63 6.69 1.83
N GLY A 19 -9.20 6.44 0.61
CA GLY A 19 -9.82 5.44 -0.24
C GLY A 19 -9.14 5.30 -1.59
N VAL A 20 -9.78 4.53 -2.47
CA VAL A 20 -9.30 4.25 -3.82
C VAL A 20 -9.91 5.26 -4.79
N GLU A 21 -9.07 5.94 -5.54
CA GLU A 21 -9.44 6.79 -6.66
C GLU A 21 -9.24 6.01 -7.97
N ARG A 22 -10.20 6.10 -8.86
CA ARG A 22 -10.10 5.63 -10.25
C ARG A 22 -10.42 6.77 -11.21
N ARG A 23 -9.87 6.72 -12.40
CA ARG A 23 -10.22 7.65 -13.46
C ARG A 23 -11.05 6.92 -14.51
N THR A 24 -12.27 7.40 -14.71
CA THR A 24 -13.18 6.91 -15.74
C THR A 24 -13.58 8.08 -16.62
N GLU A 25 -13.51 7.89 -17.92
CA GLU A 25 -14.03 8.83 -18.91
C GLU A 25 -15.37 8.31 -19.40
N VAL A 26 -16.40 9.14 -19.30
CA VAL A 26 -17.76 8.82 -19.70
C VAL A 26 -18.18 9.79 -20.81
N VAL A 27 -18.55 9.25 -21.96
CA VAL A 27 -19.08 10.02 -23.09
C VAL A 27 -20.50 9.58 -23.34
N THR A 28 -21.45 10.51 -23.20
CA THR A 28 -22.85 10.30 -23.53
C THR A 28 -23.06 10.53 -25.02
N LEU A 29 -23.61 9.55 -25.70
CA LEU A 29 -23.94 9.61 -27.13
C LEU A 29 -25.30 10.30 -27.34
N ALA A 30 -25.52 10.86 -28.54
CA ALA A 30 -26.81 11.47 -28.90
C ALA A 30 -28.03 10.52 -28.78
N SER A 31 -27.77 9.22 -28.80
CA SER A 31 -28.78 8.16 -28.59
C SER A 31 -29.14 7.94 -27.11
N GLY A 32 -28.50 8.64 -26.16
CA GLY A 32 -28.69 8.45 -24.72
C GLY A 32 -27.86 7.32 -24.10
N TYR A 33 -27.12 6.54 -24.91
CA TYR A 33 -26.19 5.54 -24.40
C TYR A 33 -24.87 6.16 -23.99
N GLU A 34 -24.15 5.47 -23.08
CA GLU A 34 -22.83 5.91 -22.60
C GLU A 34 -21.71 5.01 -23.13
N ARG A 35 -20.60 5.62 -23.51
CA ARG A 35 -19.31 4.97 -23.64
C ARG A 35 -18.46 5.27 -22.43
N ARG A 36 -17.90 4.23 -21.81
CA ARG A 36 -17.02 4.36 -20.64
C ARG A 36 -15.66 3.79 -20.97
N SER A 37 -14.60 4.53 -20.61
CA SER A 37 -13.23 4.08 -20.71
C SER A 37 -12.49 4.37 -19.41
N SER A 38 -11.53 3.52 -19.07
CA SER A 38 -10.68 3.71 -17.89
C SER A 38 -9.23 3.83 -18.35
N PRO A 39 -8.63 5.04 -18.35
CA PRO A 39 -7.24 5.22 -18.71
C PRO A 39 -6.26 4.65 -17.68
N TRP A 40 -6.75 4.37 -16.46
CA TRP A 40 -5.95 3.76 -15.42
C TRP A 40 -6.27 2.26 -15.28
N THR A 41 -5.28 1.42 -15.47
CA THR A 41 -5.40 -0.02 -15.23
C THR A 41 -5.59 -0.35 -13.75
N GLN A 42 -4.98 0.45 -12.86
CA GLN A 42 -5.07 0.29 -11.41
C GLN A 42 -5.57 1.56 -10.75
N GLY A 43 -6.37 1.40 -9.68
CA GLY A 43 -6.73 2.50 -8.80
C GLY A 43 -5.50 3.07 -8.08
N ARG A 44 -5.62 4.26 -7.57
CA ARG A 44 -4.62 4.97 -6.78
C ARG A 44 -5.22 5.34 -5.44
N ARG A 45 -4.50 5.16 -4.37
CA ARG A 45 -5.00 5.48 -3.03
C ARG A 45 -4.63 6.90 -2.64
N ARG A 46 -5.57 7.57 -1.98
CA ARG A 46 -5.37 8.88 -1.36
C ARG A 46 -5.77 8.81 0.09
N TYR A 47 -5.04 9.52 0.93
CA TYR A 47 -5.32 9.58 2.37
C TYR A 47 -5.18 11.01 2.87
N LEU A 48 -5.88 11.29 3.96
CA LEU A 48 -5.72 12.49 4.77
C LEU A 48 -5.31 12.05 6.17
N ILE A 49 -4.20 12.57 6.66
CA ILE A 49 -3.66 12.27 7.99
C ILE A 49 -3.57 13.55 8.83
N GLY A 50 -3.31 13.42 10.12
CA GLY A 50 -2.99 14.56 11.00
C GLY A 50 -4.20 15.30 11.55
N ALA A 51 -5.38 15.19 10.95
CA ALA A 51 -6.57 15.96 11.37
C ALA A 51 -6.99 15.73 12.83
N ASN A 52 -6.64 14.57 13.39
CA ASN A 52 -6.96 14.19 14.77
C ASN A 52 -5.80 14.40 15.76
N LEU A 53 -4.66 14.92 15.30
CA LEU A 53 -3.56 15.25 16.20
C LEU A 53 -3.91 16.46 17.05
N ARG A 54 -3.68 16.34 18.36
CA ARG A 54 -3.92 17.40 19.35
C ARG A 54 -2.68 17.71 20.18
N SER A 55 -1.84 16.71 20.41
CA SER A 55 -0.58 16.87 21.14
C SER A 55 0.43 17.66 20.31
N LEU A 56 1.10 18.62 20.93
CA LEU A 56 2.18 19.38 20.31
C LEU A 56 3.36 18.46 19.92
N ASP A 57 3.63 17.43 20.70
CA ASP A 57 4.68 16.45 20.39
C ASP A 57 4.38 15.65 19.12
N ASP A 58 3.11 15.24 18.93
CA ASP A 58 2.73 14.53 17.72
C ASP A 58 2.74 15.45 16.48
N MET A 59 2.38 16.71 16.65
CA MET A 59 2.48 17.70 15.58
C MET A 59 3.94 17.98 15.22
N ALA A 60 4.82 18.12 16.22
CA ALA A 60 6.27 18.26 16.02
C ALA A 60 6.84 17.01 15.33
N ALA A 61 6.43 15.81 15.74
CA ALA A 61 6.87 14.57 15.12
C ALA A 61 6.42 14.45 13.65
N LEU A 62 5.17 14.87 13.32
CA LEU A 62 4.71 14.88 11.93
C LEU A 62 5.45 15.92 11.10
N THR A 63 5.71 17.10 11.67
CA THR A 63 6.50 18.14 11.01
C THR A 63 7.93 17.66 10.73
N ALA A 64 8.60 17.04 11.70
CA ALA A 64 9.92 16.46 11.51
C ALA A 64 9.92 15.33 10.46
N PHE A 65 8.86 14.50 10.44
CA PHE A 65 8.72 13.46 9.43
C PHE A 65 8.53 14.07 8.03
N PHE A 66 7.74 15.15 7.90
CA PHE A 66 7.51 15.86 6.65
C PHE A 66 8.81 16.51 6.11
N GLU A 67 9.54 17.21 6.97
CA GLU A 67 10.83 17.82 6.62
C GLU A 67 11.86 16.78 6.16
N ALA A 68 11.96 15.64 6.86
CA ALA A 68 12.85 14.55 6.48
C ALA A 68 12.47 13.90 5.12
N ARG A 69 11.25 14.08 4.64
CA ARG A 69 10.77 13.63 3.31
C ARG A 69 10.80 14.75 2.28
N ARG A 70 11.19 15.97 2.68
CA ARG A 70 11.22 17.17 1.83
C ARG A 70 9.89 17.39 1.10
N GLY A 71 8.79 17.38 1.87
CA GLY A 71 7.46 17.51 1.32
C GLY A 71 7.14 16.39 0.33
N ARG A 72 6.87 16.74 -0.92
CA ARG A 72 6.45 15.81 -1.99
C ARG A 72 7.60 14.97 -2.59
N LEU A 73 8.86 15.19 -2.19
CA LEU A 73 10.01 14.65 -2.92
C LEU A 73 10.22 13.15 -2.70
N TYR A 74 10.19 12.70 -1.44
CA TYR A 74 10.50 11.30 -1.09
C TYR A 74 9.25 10.51 -0.73
N GLY A 75 9.16 9.28 -1.27
CA GLY A 75 8.17 8.31 -0.86
C GLY A 75 8.53 7.66 0.46
N PHE A 76 7.52 7.08 1.12
CA PHE A 76 7.65 6.33 2.36
C PHE A 76 6.52 5.30 2.50
N ARG A 77 6.62 4.41 3.50
CA ARG A 77 5.61 3.38 3.78
C ARG A 77 4.48 3.93 4.63
N PHE A 78 3.25 3.65 4.24
CA PHE A 78 2.05 3.98 4.99
C PHE A 78 1.23 2.72 5.23
N ARG A 79 0.83 2.48 6.49
CA ARG A 79 -0.09 1.40 6.83
C ARG A 79 -1.53 1.87 6.60
N ASP A 80 -2.15 1.35 5.56
CA ASP A 80 -3.60 1.49 5.35
C ASP A 80 -4.33 0.49 6.24
N PHE A 81 -4.96 0.94 7.31
CA PHE A 81 -5.64 0.06 8.27
C PHE A 81 -6.86 -0.65 7.69
N ALA A 82 -7.40 -0.16 6.58
CA ALA A 82 -8.49 -0.82 5.87
C ALA A 82 -7.99 -1.90 4.90
N ASP A 83 -6.74 -1.79 4.41
CA ASP A 83 -6.20 -2.67 3.36
C ASP A 83 -4.69 -2.87 3.50
N PHE A 84 -4.28 -3.74 4.44
CA PHE A 84 -2.89 -4.03 4.78
C PHE A 84 -2.55 -5.52 4.89
N LYS A 85 -3.51 -6.41 4.60
CA LYS A 85 -3.36 -7.87 4.67
C LYS A 85 -3.70 -8.52 3.34
N SER A 86 -3.14 -9.68 3.09
CA SER A 86 -3.53 -10.56 1.98
C SER A 86 -4.98 -11.04 2.08
N CYS A 87 -5.50 -11.21 3.29
CA CYS A 87 -6.87 -11.59 3.60
C CYS A 87 -7.75 -10.39 4.04
N ALA A 88 -8.93 -10.66 4.54
CA ALA A 88 -9.79 -9.65 5.17
C ALA A 88 -9.11 -9.01 6.40
N PRO A 89 -9.39 -7.73 6.74
CA PRO A 89 -8.74 -7.05 7.86
C PRO A 89 -8.92 -7.76 9.22
N SER A 90 -10.01 -8.47 9.44
CA SER A 90 -10.28 -9.27 10.63
C SER A 90 -9.60 -10.64 10.63
N GLY A 91 -9.14 -11.12 9.47
CA GLY A 91 -8.50 -12.42 9.32
C GLY A 91 -7.02 -12.42 9.73
N THR A 92 -6.45 -13.62 9.84
CA THR A 92 -5.01 -13.83 9.95
C THR A 92 -4.48 -14.26 8.59
N PRO A 93 -3.40 -13.65 8.06
CA PRO A 93 -2.82 -14.08 6.80
C PRO A 93 -2.37 -15.54 6.84
N GLU A 94 -2.64 -16.25 5.75
CA GLU A 94 -2.23 -17.64 5.53
C GLU A 94 -1.51 -17.77 4.18
N ALA A 95 -0.58 -18.71 4.06
CA ALA A 95 0.23 -18.91 2.86
C ALA A 95 -0.58 -19.16 1.57
N THR A 96 -1.86 -19.48 1.70
CA THR A 96 -2.80 -19.76 0.60
C THR A 96 -3.71 -18.60 0.21
N ASP A 97 -3.61 -17.44 0.86
CA ASP A 97 -4.54 -16.32 0.68
C ASP A 97 -4.62 -15.79 -0.75
N GLN A 98 -3.48 -15.63 -1.40
CA GLN A 98 -3.38 -15.01 -2.73
C GLN A 98 -2.57 -15.89 -3.67
N VAL A 99 -3.13 -16.21 -4.82
CA VAL A 99 -2.37 -16.84 -5.90
C VAL A 99 -1.47 -15.78 -6.55
N ILE A 100 -0.16 -16.00 -6.49
CA ILE A 100 0.85 -15.09 -7.04
C ILE A 100 1.49 -15.59 -8.32
N GLY A 101 1.15 -16.80 -8.75
CA GLY A 101 1.59 -17.35 -10.03
C GLY A 101 1.38 -18.85 -10.16
N ILE A 102 1.77 -19.34 -11.34
CA ILE A 102 1.77 -20.77 -11.68
C ILE A 102 3.19 -21.17 -12.01
N GLY A 103 3.63 -22.33 -11.53
CA GLY A 103 4.92 -22.92 -11.82
C GLY A 103 5.07 -23.29 -13.30
N ASP A 104 6.25 -23.12 -13.84
CA ASP A 104 6.63 -23.52 -15.19
C ASP A 104 7.78 -24.56 -15.22
N GLY A 105 8.25 -24.95 -14.02
CA GLY A 105 9.39 -25.86 -13.85
C GLY A 105 10.76 -25.16 -13.88
N VAL A 106 10.83 -23.86 -14.15
CA VAL A 106 12.09 -23.11 -14.31
C VAL A 106 12.15 -21.85 -13.43
N ARG A 107 11.08 -21.06 -13.43
CA ARG A 107 10.99 -19.79 -12.69
C ARG A 107 10.87 -20.04 -11.20
N ARG A 108 11.66 -19.29 -10.42
CA ARG A 108 11.63 -19.28 -8.96
C ARG A 108 11.15 -17.97 -8.35
N THR A 109 11.01 -16.93 -9.16
CA THR A 109 10.65 -15.58 -8.70
C THR A 109 9.20 -15.27 -9.03
N PHE A 110 8.45 -14.75 -8.05
CA PHE A 110 7.04 -14.38 -8.16
C PHE A 110 6.81 -13.01 -7.51
N GLU A 111 6.02 -12.16 -8.14
CA GLU A 111 5.64 -10.87 -7.57
C GLU A 111 4.42 -11.02 -6.67
N LEU A 112 4.46 -10.41 -5.47
CA LEU A 112 3.29 -10.37 -4.61
C LEU A 112 2.18 -9.54 -5.26
N SER A 113 0.97 -10.07 -5.20
CA SER A 113 -0.23 -9.40 -5.67
C SER A 113 -1.41 -9.70 -4.77
N LYS A 114 -2.36 -8.77 -4.70
CA LYS A 114 -3.65 -8.96 -4.03
C LYS A 114 -4.77 -8.80 -5.03
N ALA A 115 -5.70 -9.76 -5.04
CA ALA A 115 -6.87 -9.77 -5.91
C ALA A 115 -8.04 -9.01 -5.27
N TYR A 116 -8.71 -8.18 -6.07
CA TYR A 116 -9.99 -7.55 -5.77
C TYR A 116 -10.97 -7.92 -6.89
N GLY A 117 -11.55 -9.11 -6.80
CA GLY A 117 -12.23 -9.73 -7.93
C GLY A 117 -11.24 -10.01 -9.06
N GLU A 118 -11.50 -9.49 -10.25
CA GLU A 118 -10.63 -9.66 -11.42
C GLU A 118 -9.45 -8.68 -11.46
N VAL A 119 -9.41 -7.69 -10.57
CA VAL A 119 -8.34 -6.69 -10.54
C VAL A 119 -7.21 -7.16 -9.65
N LEU A 120 -6.04 -7.37 -10.21
CA LEU A 120 -4.82 -7.68 -9.47
C LEU A 120 -4.05 -6.39 -9.14
N ARG A 121 -3.74 -6.19 -7.86
CA ARG A 121 -2.88 -5.11 -7.38
C ARG A 121 -1.50 -5.68 -7.05
N PRO A 122 -0.42 -5.21 -7.69
CA PRO A 122 0.94 -5.54 -7.27
C PRO A 122 1.21 -4.99 -5.88
N ILE A 123 1.83 -5.80 -5.02
CA ILE A 123 2.22 -5.42 -3.66
C ILE A 123 3.73 -5.25 -3.64
N ARG A 124 4.18 -4.00 -3.57
CA ARG A 124 5.60 -3.63 -3.66
C ARG A 124 6.29 -3.45 -2.31
N LYS A 125 5.53 -3.30 -1.24
CA LYS A 125 6.07 -3.01 0.09
C LYS A 125 5.52 -3.99 1.14
N PRO A 126 5.82 -5.31 1.01
CA PRO A 126 5.47 -6.25 2.07
C PRO A 126 6.18 -5.89 3.37
N VAL A 127 5.61 -6.31 4.49
CA VAL A 127 6.22 -6.17 5.81
C VAL A 127 7.24 -7.29 6.00
N GLU A 128 8.41 -6.94 6.47
CA GLU A 128 9.48 -7.89 6.75
C GLU A 128 9.01 -8.99 7.72
N GLY A 129 9.37 -10.22 7.41
CA GLY A 129 9.01 -11.40 8.23
C GLY A 129 7.53 -11.79 8.19
N SER A 130 6.67 -11.11 7.42
CA SER A 130 5.24 -11.41 7.36
C SER A 130 4.80 -12.27 6.18
N VAL A 131 5.68 -12.49 5.22
CA VAL A 131 5.35 -13.23 3.99
C VAL A 131 5.51 -14.71 4.22
N MET A 132 4.45 -15.45 3.94
CA MET A 132 4.40 -16.91 3.95
C MET A 132 4.09 -17.38 2.53
N ALA A 133 4.89 -18.29 1.99
CA ALA A 133 4.69 -18.85 0.65
C ALA A 133 4.24 -20.30 0.70
N ALA A 134 3.44 -20.72 -0.27
CA ALA A 134 3.07 -22.11 -0.46
C ALA A 134 3.08 -22.51 -1.94
N VAL A 135 3.34 -23.80 -2.19
CA VAL A 135 3.23 -24.43 -3.50
C VAL A 135 2.23 -25.59 -3.39
N ASN A 136 1.17 -25.56 -4.18
CA ASN A 136 0.03 -26.48 -4.08
C ASN A 136 -0.53 -26.61 -2.65
N GLY A 137 -0.58 -25.49 -1.92
CA GLY A 137 -1.07 -25.44 -0.53
C GLY A 137 -0.06 -25.91 0.53
N LEU A 138 1.12 -26.38 0.16
CA LEU A 138 2.16 -26.77 1.09
C LEU A 138 3.12 -25.60 1.32
N ALA A 139 3.34 -25.24 2.59
CA ALA A 139 4.24 -24.16 2.96
C ALA A 139 5.68 -24.44 2.50
N VAL A 140 6.32 -23.44 1.94
CA VAL A 140 7.70 -23.50 1.44
C VAL A 140 8.51 -22.31 1.93
N GLU A 141 9.82 -22.51 2.11
CA GLU A 141 10.73 -21.40 2.40
C GLU A 141 10.93 -20.51 1.17
N ALA A 142 10.93 -19.20 1.39
CA ALA A 142 11.14 -18.21 0.35
C ALA A 142 11.90 -17.00 0.88
N ALA A 143 12.82 -16.49 0.07
CA ALA A 143 13.41 -15.18 0.30
C ALA A 143 12.50 -14.10 -0.28
N VAL A 144 12.38 -12.97 0.44
CA VAL A 144 11.48 -11.88 0.06
C VAL A 144 12.25 -10.57 -0.01
N ASP A 145 12.22 -9.92 -1.16
CA ASP A 145 12.67 -8.54 -1.28
C ASP A 145 11.55 -7.60 -0.84
N VAL A 146 11.69 -7.04 0.35
CA VAL A 146 10.69 -6.13 0.95
C VAL A 146 10.60 -4.78 0.24
N ALA A 147 11.58 -4.42 -0.59
CA ALA A 147 11.56 -3.19 -1.36
C ALA A 147 10.77 -3.30 -2.65
N THR A 148 10.73 -4.50 -3.25
CA THR A 148 10.06 -4.73 -4.54
C THR A 148 8.85 -5.65 -4.47
N GLY A 149 8.71 -6.44 -3.38
CA GLY A 149 7.64 -7.42 -3.25
C GLY A 149 7.88 -8.69 -4.07
N VAL A 150 9.13 -8.97 -4.44
CA VAL A 150 9.51 -10.20 -5.14
C VAL A 150 9.79 -11.31 -4.14
N VAL A 151 9.13 -12.44 -4.34
CA VAL A 151 9.32 -13.68 -3.60
C VAL A 151 10.17 -14.62 -4.43
N THR A 152 11.26 -15.15 -3.87
CA THR A 152 12.16 -16.11 -4.52
C THR A 152 12.11 -17.43 -3.78
N LEU A 153 11.59 -18.47 -4.41
CA LEU A 153 11.54 -19.84 -3.87
C LEU A 153 12.90 -20.51 -3.96
N ALA A 154 13.20 -21.40 -3.01
CA ALA A 154 14.44 -22.17 -3.01
C ALA A 154 14.57 -23.09 -4.25
N ALA A 155 13.45 -23.66 -4.73
CA ALA A 155 13.39 -24.49 -5.93
C ALA A 155 12.28 -23.98 -6.88
N ALA A 156 12.44 -24.24 -8.18
CA ALA A 156 11.40 -23.94 -9.16
C ALA A 156 10.19 -24.86 -8.94
N PRO A 157 8.96 -24.29 -8.79
CA PRO A 157 7.76 -25.10 -8.70
C PRO A 157 7.54 -25.90 -9.99
N ALA A 158 7.03 -27.12 -9.85
CA ALA A 158 6.70 -27.95 -11.00
C ALA A 158 5.72 -27.23 -11.95
N LYS A 159 5.71 -27.66 -13.20
CA LYS A 159 4.75 -27.13 -14.19
C LYS A 159 3.32 -27.27 -13.65
N GLU A 160 2.52 -26.22 -13.82
CA GLU A 160 1.14 -26.10 -13.36
C GLU A 160 0.95 -26.07 -11.84
N ALA A 161 2.00 -26.13 -11.04
CA ALA A 161 1.89 -25.96 -9.59
C ALA A 161 1.43 -24.55 -9.25
N VAL A 162 0.42 -24.43 -8.38
CA VAL A 162 -0.11 -23.15 -7.90
C VAL A 162 0.84 -22.59 -6.85
N VAL A 163 1.33 -21.38 -7.06
CA VAL A 163 2.14 -20.64 -6.09
C VAL A 163 1.26 -19.59 -5.44
N SER A 164 1.21 -19.61 -4.12
CA SER A 164 0.41 -18.67 -3.32
C SER A 164 1.23 -18.04 -2.20
N ALA A 165 0.72 -16.94 -1.66
CA ALA A 165 1.32 -16.27 -0.51
C ALA A 165 0.29 -15.55 0.36
N GLY A 166 0.61 -15.51 1.67
CA GLY A 166 -0.05 -14.64 2.64
C GLY A 166 0.93 -13.62 3.19
N PHE A 167 0.49 -12.40 3.46
CA PHE A 167 1.37 -11.31 3.84
C PHE A 167 0.67 -10.12 4.48
N LEU A 168 1.46 -9.33 5.21
CA LEU A 168 1.12 -7.95 5.55
C LEU A 168 1.86 -7.00 4.60
N PHE A 169 1.28 -5.85 4.30
CA PHE A 169 1.91 -4.88 3.43
C PHE A 169 1.61 -3.43 3.82
N ASP A 170 2.47 -2.54 3.36
CA ASP A 170 2.29 -1.11 3.43
C ASP A 170 2.03 -0.54 2.03
N THR A 171 1.31 0.55 1.95
CA THR A 171 1.13 1.29 0.71
C THR A 171 2.28 2.26 0.55
N PRO A 172 3.01 2.24 -0.59
CA PRO A 172 4.01 3.26 -0.87
C PRO A 172 3.31 4.58 -1.17
N VAL A 173 3.60 5.61 -0.38
CA VAL A 173 3.00 6.93 -0.53
C VAL A 173 4.05 8.02 -0.53
N ARG A 174 3.67 9.22 -0.94
CA ARG A 174 4.35 10.48 -0.65
C ARG A 174 3.35 11.49 -0.10
N PHE A 175 3.83 12.55 0.49
CA PHE A 175 2.99 13.71 0.74
C PHE A 175 2.49 14.29 -0.60
N ASP A 176 1.26 14.82 -0.61
CA ASP A 176 0.69 15.47 -1.80
C ASP A 176 0.56 16.99 -1.61
N ALA A 177 1.32 17.53 -0.66
CA ALA A 177 1.47 18.95 -0.39
C ALA A 177 2.93 19.27 -0.09
N ASP A 178 3.36 20.49 -0.42
CA ASP A 178 4.67 21.05 -0.06
C ASP A 178 4.59 21.95 1.16
N ARG A 179 3.40 22.03 1.78
CA ARG A 179 3.14 22.81 2.98
C ARG A 179 2.24 22.03 3.92
N ILE A 180 2.56 22.07 5.20
CA ILE A 180 1.69 21.63 6.30
C ILE A 180 1.41 22.81 7.21
N GLU A 181 0.21 22.82 7.81
CA GLU A 181 -0.25 23.92 8.65
C GLU A 181 -0.67 23.38 10.01
N ALA A 182 -0.20 24.02 11.04
CA ALA A 182 -0.60 23.78 12.42
C ALA A 182 -1.03 25.09 13.07
N SER A 183 -2.04 25.03 13.92
CA SER A 183 -2.48 26.15 14.74
C SER A 183 -2.41 25.79 16.21
N LEU A 184 -2.05 26.75 17.05
CA LEU A 184 -2.05 26.62 18.49
C LEU A 184 -3.45 27.03 18.99
N GLU A 185 -4.13 26.13 19.69
CA GLU A 185 -5.48 26.36 20.25
C GLU A 185 -5.42 26.69 21.75
N SER A 186 -4.39 26.17 22.46
CA SER A 186 -4.11 26.46 23.87
C SER A 186 -2.64 26.23 24.18
N PHE A 187 -2.20 26.45 25.44
CA PHE A 187 -0.80 26.29 25.86
C PHE A 187 -0.22 24.90 25.56
N ASP A 188 -1.03 23.84 25.65
CA ASP A 188 -0.60 22.45 25.50
C ASP A 188 -1.34 21.69 24.38
N ALA A 189 -2.18 22.40 23.61
CA ALA A 189 -2.97 21.78 22.56
C ALA A 189 -2.96 22.61 21.28
N GLY A 190 -2.82 21.91 20.18
CA GLY A 190 -2.89 22.50 18.86
C GLY A 190 -3.81 21.72 17.93
N ARG A 191 -3.94 22.21 16.74
CA ARG A 191 -4.65 21.55 15.65
C ARG A 191 -3.80 21.54 14.41
N MET A 192 -3.72 20.40 13.77
CA MET A 192 -3.09 20.27 12.46
C MET A 192 -4.16 20.17 11.38
N ALA A 193 -3.94 20.89 10.30
CA ALA A 193 -4.75 20.71 9.10
C ALA A 193 -4.51 19.29 8.54
N ALA A 194 -5.52 18.72 7.86
CA ALA A 194 -5.36 17.42 7.23
C ALA A 194 -4.26 17.46 6.17
N VAL A 195 -3.29 16.57 6.28
CA VAL A 195 -2.14 16.47 5.38
C VAL A 195 -2.42 15.37 4.35
N PRO A 196 -2.47 15.71 3.06
CA PRO A 196 -2.77 14.73 2.03
C PRO A 196 -1.57 13.83 1.72
N LEU A 197 -1.85 12.53 1.58
CA LEU A 197 -0.94 11.53 1.04
C LEU A 197 -1.50 10.95 -0.25
N ILE A 198 -0.62 10.56 -1.14
CA ILE A 198 -0.99 9.91 -2.39
C ILE A 198 -0.09 8.69 -2.63
N GLU A 199 -0.72 7.59 -3.04
CA GLU A 199 -0.01 6.38 -3.44
C GLU A 199 0.89 6.65 -4.64
N ILE A 200 2.11 6.13 -4.59
CA ILE A 200 3.07 6.19 -5.69
C ILE A 200 3.39 4.78 -6.20
N ARG A 201 3.76 4.70 -7.46
CA ARG A 201 4.26 3.46 -8.05
C ARG A 201 5.77 3.42 -7.91
N VAL A 202 6.28 2.33 -7.35
CA VAL A 202 7.71 2.10 -7.07
C VAL A 202 8.15 0.78 -7.68
#